data_6f2bd72c83a922713ec25b3c1d055828
#
_entry.id   6f2bd72c83a922713ec25b3c1d055828
#
_cell.length_a   1.000
_cell.length_b   1.000
_cell.length_c   1.000
_cell.angle_alpha   90.00
_cell.angle_beta   90.00
_cell.angle_gamma   90.00
#
_symmetry.space_group_name_H-M   'P 1'
#
loop_
_entity.id
_entity.type
_entity.pdbx_description
1 polymer ?
#
loop_
_entity_poly.entity_id
_entity_poly.type
_entity_poly.pdbx_seq_one_letter_code
_entity_poly.pdbx_strand_id
1 'polypeptide(L)'
;MWMHDWLKFTAQATAMAAMLSGAHAGGLDDIKKRGEMVVGMEVAYVPYEFFKDGQIIGYDVDIANRFCEKLGVKAKFVDTEWNGILPALLAKKFDTILSGMTITKERAEKLNFSMPYAEATNVILIRDNDTSIKVAEDIAGKRVGAQLSSAGDKVAKQFEEALKAKGKPGYSDYKLYDHYPEAYVDLTNNRIDAVVNSLSTLAVMMKEQPGKYRTVGGIQDLKAYFGMAFRKEDTDFLQFVNEQFAELKKSGELAKLQVKWFGSTMETPNQVPADLP
;
A
#
# COMPACT_ATOMS: atom_id res chain seq x y z
N MET A 1 53.22 21.38 62.79
CA MET A 1 53.91 22.38 61.93
C MET A 1 53.95 21.75 60.53
N TRP A 2 53.38 22.49 59.56
CA TRP A 2 53.41 22.27 58.12
C TRP A 2 52.35 21.29 57.60
N MET A 3 51.19 21.74 57.07
CA MET A 3 50.88 22.61 55.92
C MET A 3 51.00 21.90 54.58
N HIS A 4 49.80 21.61 54.01
CA HIS A 4 49.32 21.79 52.62
C HIS A 4 50.13 21.28 51.48
N ASP A 5 49.50 20.37 50.70
CA ASP A 5 49.26 20.70 49.28
C ASP A 5 48.16 19.78 48.72
N TRP A 6 47.04 20.42 48.40
CA TRP A 6 45.93 19.85 47.69
C TRP A 6 46.20 20.03 46.20
N LEU A 7 46.69 18.97 45.56
CA LEU A 7 46.78 18.94 44.11
C LEU A 7 45.40 18.66 43.52
N LYS A 8 44.92 19.66 42.81
CA LYS A 8 43.68 19.66 42.01
C LYS A 8 43.82 18.71 40.83
N PHE A 9 43.15 17.56 40.86
CA PHE A 9 42.87 16.78 39.68
C PHE A 9 41.56 17.27 39.07
N THR A 10 41.67 18.13 38.09
CA THR A 10 40.57 18.45 37.19
C THR A 10 40.42 17.31 36.22
N ALA A 11 39.47 16.42 36.53
CA ALA A 11 39.00 15.43 35.56
C ALA A 11 38.18 16.15 34.48
N GLN A 12 38.75 16.38 33.31
CA GLN A 12 38.01 16.72 32.12
C GLN A 12 37.21 15.49 31.69
N ALA A 13 35.96 15.43 32.12
CA ALA A 13 34.97 14.52 31.57
C ALA A 13 34.58 15.05 30.16
N THR A 14 35.26 14.59 29.14
CA THR A 14 34.83 14.78 27.77
C THR A 14 33.57 13.95 27.56
N ALA A 15 32.42 14.58 27.73
CA ALA A 15 31.16 13.99 27.36
C ALA A 15 31.11 13.83 25.84
N MET A 16 31.46 12.66 25.37
CA MET A 16 31.25 12.22 23.98
C MET A 16 29.74 11.93 23.85
N ALA A 17 28.98 13.00 23.60
CA ALA A 17 27.60 12.88 23.18
C ALA A 17 27.61 12.20 21.82
N ALA A 18 27.51 10.87 21.79
CA ALA A 18 27.16 10.14 20.60
C ALA A 18 25.77 10.63 20.19
N MET A 19 25.74 11.55 19.23
CA MET A 19 24.51 11.88 18.51
C MET A 19 24.10 10.61 17.75
N LEU A 20 23.26 9.82 18.37
CA LEU A 20 22.40 8.88 17.68
C LEU A 20 21.47 9.76 16.81
N SER A 21 21.97 10.11 15.62
CA SER A 21 21.13 10.63 14.56
C SER A 21 20.23 9.48 14.14
N GLY A 22 19.19 9.21 14.93
CA GLY A 22 18.05 8.47 14.46
C GLY A 22 17.59 9.20 13.19
N ALA A 23 17.65 8.54 12.05
CA ALA A 23 17.10 9.06 10.82
C ALA A 23 15.61 9.31 11.06
N HIS A 24 15.25 10.52 11.48
CA HIS A 24 13.87 10.94 11.56
C HIS A 24 13.41 11.11 10.13
N ALA A 25 12.50 10.25 9.71
CA ALA A 25 11.75 10.50 8.49
C ALA A 25 11.03 11.85 8.67
N GLY A 26 11.19 12.75 7.71
CA GLY A 26 10.76 14.14 7.80
C GLY A 26 10.25 14.66 6.46
N GLY A 27 9.98 15.97 6.39
CA GLY A 27 9.59 16.66 5.18
C GLY A 27 10.65 16.63 4.08
N LEU A 28 10.38 17.30 2.98
CA LEU A 28 11.20 17.27 1.76
C LEU A 28 12.66 17.67 1.99
N ASP A 29 12.91 18.65 2.86
CA ASP A 29 14.27 19.10 3.19
C ASP A 29 15.09 18.03 3.92
N ASP A 30 14.47 17.26 4.81
CA ASP A 30 15.16 16.17 5.52
C ASP A 30 15.53 15.04 4.58
N ILE A 31 14.66 14.70 3.61
CA ILE A 31 14.94 13.73 2.54
C ILE A 31 16.16 14.19 1.73
N LYS A 32 16.17 15.44 1.29
CA LYS A 32 17.30 16.01 0.51
C LYS A 32 18.61 16.00 1.31
N LYS A 33 18.59 16.44 2.56
CA LYS A 33 19.77 16.44 3.45
C LYS A 33 20.33 15.05 3.69
N ARG A 34 19.44 14.07 3.85
CA ARG A 34 19.81 12.66 4.07
C ARG A 34 20.32 11.99 2.80
N GLY A 35 19.93 12.49 1.62
CA GLY A 35 20.24 11.89 0.32
C GLY A 35 19.48 10.60 0.03
N GLU A 36 18.44 10.29 0.79
CA GLU A 36 17.61 9.11 0.64
C GLU A 36 16.13 9.44 0.89
N MET A 37 15.25 8.90 0.04
CA MET A 37 13.81 8.81 0.28
C MET A 37 13.49 7.40 0.77
N VAL A 38 13.02 7.28 1.99
CA VAL A 38 12.66 6.00 2.61
C VAL A 38 11.18 5.73 2.38
N VAL A 39 10.88 4.64 1.68
CA VAL A 39 9.53 4.25 1.26
C VAL A 39 9.13 2.96 1.98
N GLY A 40 8.04 3.01 2.76
CA GLY A 40 7.41 1.83 3.33
C GLY A 40 6.52 1.13 2.31
N MET A 41 6.67 -0.19 2.19
CA MET A 41 5.87 -1.02 1.29
C MET A 41 5.76 -2.45 1.82
N GLU A 42 4.74 -3.18 1.40
CA GLU A 42 4.62 -4.61 1.62
C GLU A 42 5.09 -5.35 0.37
N VAL A 43 6.29 -5.97 0.43
CA VAL A 43 6.94 -6.56 -0.75
C VAL A 43 6.37 -7.94 -1.08
N ALA A 44 5.03 -7.99 -1.25
CA ALA A 44 4.27 -9.19 -1.62
C ALA A 44 3.05 -8.87 -2.51
N TYR A 45 2.99 -7.66 -3.11
CA TYR A 45 1.80 -7.15 -3.80
C TYR A 45 2.03 -6.95 -5.31
N VAL A 46 2.08 -8.06 -6.07
CA VAL A 46 2.24 -8.04 -7.54
C VAL A 46 1.06 -7.34 -8.22
N PRO A 47 1.30 -6.43 -9.18
CA PRO A 47 2.57 -6.01 -9.77
C PRO A 47 3.12 -4.69 -9.17
N TYR A 48 2.61 -4.25 -8.02
CA TYR A 48 2.99 -2.97 -7.39
C TYR A 48 4.40 -3.03 -6.80
N GLU A 49 4.66 -4.00 -5.91
CA GLU A 49 5.97 -4.27 -5.32
C GLU A 49 6.12 -5.74 -4.94
N PHE A 50 7.21 -6.35 -5.38
CA PHE A 50 7.49 -7.75 -5.10
C PHE A 50 8.97 -8.08 -5.31
N PHE A 51 9.41 -9.19 -4.73
CA PHE A 51 10.75 -9.71 -4.96
C PHE A 51 10.83 -10.48 -6.28
N LYS A 52 11.84 -10.15 -7.07
CA LYS A 52 12.24 -10.92 -8.24
C LYS A 52 13.76 -10.89 -8.38
N ASP A 53 14.37 -12.06 -8.51
CA ASP A 53 15.81 -12.22 -8.70
C ASP A 53 16.66 -11.46 -7.64
N GLY A 54 16.18 -11.46 -6.37
CA GLY A 54 16.84 -10.80 -5.26
C GLY A 54 16.67 -9.28 -5.19
N GLN A 55 15.85 -8.70 -6.05
CA GLN A 55 15.57 -7.26 -6.10
C GLN A 55 14.08 -6.99 -5.85
N ILE A 56 13.80 -5.86 -5.21
CA ILE A 56 12.44 -5.33 -5.12
C ILE A 56 12.14 -4.59 -6.42
N ILE A 57 11.12 -5.02 -7.15
CA ILE A 57 10.65 -4.43 -8.40
C ILE A 57 9.14 -4.22 -8.37
N GLY A 58 8.61 -3.42 -9.28
CA GLY A 58 7.18 -3.21 -9.40
C GLY A 58 6.83 -1.81 -9.89
N TYR A 59 5.55 -1.58 -10.04
CA TYR A 59 5.00 -0.30 -10.49
C TYR A 59 5.32 0.82 -9.50
N ASP A 60 5.13 0.57 -8.21
CA ASP A 60 5.38 1.53 -7.13
C ASP A 60 6.88 1.79 -6.98
N VAL A 61 7.72 0.77 -7.19
CA VAL A 61 9.18 0.91 -7.19
C VAL A 61 9.66 1.81 -8.33
N ASP A 62 9.12 1.62 -9.55
CA ASP A 62 9.45 2.48 -10.69
C ASP A 62 9.04 3.94 -10.45
N ILE A 63 7.85 4.18 -9.87
CA ILE A 63 7.38 5.53 -9.50
C ILE A 63 8.32 6.16 -8.46
N ALA A 64 8.65 5.44 -7.38
CA ALA A 64 9.55 5.93 -6.34
C ALA A 64 10.92 6.32 -6.91
N ASN A 65 11.47 5.49 -7.78
CA ASN A 65 12.76 5.77 -8.43
C ASN A 65 12.71 7.04 -9.30
N ARG A 66 11.60 7.29 -10.03
CA ARG A 66 11.42 8.54 -10.79
C ARG A 66 11.43 9.77 -9.90
N PHE A 67 10.75 9.69 -8.75
CA PHE A 67 10.73 10.79 -7.79
C PHE A 67 12.11 11.02 -7.17
N CYS A 68 12.84 9.96 -6.85
CA CYS A 68 14.19 10.04 -6.33
C CYS A 68 15.17 10.66 -7.35
N GLU A 69 15.07 10.28 -8.63
CA GLU A 69 15.85 10.90 -9.72
C GLU A 69 15.63 12.42 -9.78
N LYS A 70 14.38 12.87 -9.67
CA LYS A 70 14.04 14.31 -9.66
C LYS A 70 14.55 15.05 -8.43
N LEU A 71 14.62 14.38 -7.27
CA LEU A 71 15.17 14.95 -6.03
C LEU A 71 16.69 14.90 -5.97
N GLY A 72 17.34 14.10 -6.80
CA GLY A 72 18.78 13.82 -6.70
C GLY A 72 19.16 12.97 -5.49
N VAL A 73 18.26 12.10 -5.03
CA VAL A 73 18.43 11.20 -3.88
C VAL A 73 18.26 9.74 -4.28
N LYS A 74 18.58 8.80 -3.38
CA LYS A 74 18.35 7.37 -3.59
C LYS A 74 17.02 6.92 -2.99
N ALA A 75 16.35 5.95 -3.62
CA ALA A 75 15.23 5.25 -3.01
C ALA A 75 15.74 4.20 -2.03
N LYS A 76 15.13 4.12 -0.86
CA LYS A 76 15.33 3.05 0.12
C LYS A 76 13.98 2.45 0.46
N PHE A 77 13.80 1.19 0.12
CA PHE A 77 12.57 0.46 0.36
C PHE A 77 12.64 -0.28 1.70
N VAL A 78 11.59 -0.17 2.49
CA VAL A 78 11.44 -0.84 3.79
C VAL A 78 10.24 -1.75 3.70
N ASP A 79 10.52 -3.05 3.63
CA ASP A 79 9.49 -4.09 3.68
C ASP A 79 8.82 -4.10 5.05
N THR A 80 7.50 -4.05 5.07
CA THR A 80 6.71 -3.90 6.29
C THR A 80 5.38 -4.61 6.14
N GLU A 81 5.04 -5.46 7.10
CA GLU A 81 3.72 -6.10 7.15
C GLU A 81 2.59 -5.09 7.03
N TRP A 82 1.59 -5.41 6.19
CA TRP A 82 0.50 -4.49 5.86
C TRP A 82 -0.25 -3.94 7.08
N ASN A 83 -0.57 -4.79 8.05
CA ASN A 83 -1.29 -4.38 9.27
C ASN A 83 -0.50 -3.42 10.16
N GLY A 84 0.83 -3.39 10.01
CA GLY A 84 1.77 -2.52 10.73
C GLY A 84 2.20 -1.26 9.96
N ILE A 85 1.89 -1.15 8.66
CA ILE A 85 2.50 -0.13 7.80
C ILE A 85 2.07 1.31 8.17
N LEU A 86 0.79 1.53 8.49
CA LEU A 86 0.30 2.85 8.91
C LEU A 86 0.89 3.28 10.26
N PRO A 87 0.85 2.47 11.34
CA PRO A 87 1.58 2.79 12.58
C PRO A 87 3.07 3.08 12.37
N ALA A 88 3.74 2.36 11.47
CA ALA A 88 5.16 2.57 11.16
C ALA A 88 5.41 3.93 10.49
N LEU A 89 4.53 4.38 9.57
CA LEU A 89 4.59 5.74 8.99
C LEU A 89 4.44 6.80 10.08
N LEU A 90 3.45 6.67 10.96
CA LEU A 90 3.21 7.62 12.05
C LEU A 90 4.36 7.63 13.06
N ALA A 91 5.04 6.49 13.26
CA ALA A 91 6.25 6.37 14.06
C ALA A 91 7.53 6.82 13.32
N LYS A 92 7.40 7.42 12.13
CA LYS A 92 8.51 7.96 11.31
C LYS A 92 9.57 6.91 10.94
N LYS A 93 9.17 5.65 10.72
CA LYS A 93 10.09 4.59 10.23
C LYS A 93 10.47 4.78 8.77
N PHE A 94 9.63 5.46 8.00
CA PHE A 94 9.84 5.85 6.62
C PHE A 94 9.15 7.20 6.33
N ASP A 95 9.46 7.79 5.19
CA ASP A 95 8.97 9.11 4.81
C ASP A 95 7.53 9.04 4.28
N THR A 96 7.18 7.97 3.61
CA THR A 96 5.90 7.78 2.92
C THR A 96 5.57 6.31 2.78
N ILE A 97 4.29 5.99 2.55
CA ILE A 97 3.85 4.67 2.07
C ILE A 97 3.53 4.77 0.59
N LEU A 98 4.18 3.92 -0.21
CA LEU A 98 3.84 3.67 -1.61
C LEU A 98 3.76 2.15 -1.78
N SER A 99 2.54 1.60 -1.69
CA SER A 99 2.27 0.17 -1.58
C SER A 99 0.79 -0.13 -1.87
N GLY A 100 0.30 0.27 -3.05
CA GLY A 100 -1.08 0.04 -3.43
C GLY A 100 -2.10 0.44 -2.35
N MET A 101 -1.86 1.56 -1.63
CA MET A 101 -2.74 1.95 -0.54
C MET A 101 -4.02 2.63 -1.05
N THR A 102 -5.15 1.99 -0.84
CA THR A 102 -6.46 2.58 -1.19
C THR A 102 -6.73 3.83 -0.37
N ILE A 103 -7.08 4.91 -1.05
CA ILE A 103 -7.58 6.14 -0.44
C ILE A 103 -8.99 5.84 0.08
N THR A 104 -9.16 5.78 1.41
CA THR A 104 -10.46 5.63 2.07
C THR A 104 -10.72 6.79 3.00
N LYS A 105 -11.99 7.06 3.28
CA LYS A 105 -12.38 8.12 4.22
C LYS A 105 -11.68 7.99 5.57
N GLU A 106 -11.68 6.79 6.14
CA GLU A 106 -11.03 6.52 7.44
C GLU A 106 -9.51 6.81 7.43
N ARG A 107 -8.83 6.41 6.34
CA ARG A 107 -7.38 6.67 6.21
C ARG A 107 -7.11 8.16 5.98
N ALA A 108 -7.97 8.84 5.19
CA ALA A 108 -7.84 10.27 4.91
C ALA A 108 -8.05 11.17 6.15
N GLU A 109 -8.73 10.67 7.18
CA GLU A 109 -8.80 11.36 8.48
C GLU A 109 -7.43 11.44 9.17
N LYS A 110 -6.60 10.39 9.04
CA LYS A 110 -5.30 10.24 9.72
C LYS A 110 -4.11 10.65 8.87
N LEU A 111 -4.23 10.54 7.55
CA LEU A 111 -3.16 10.73 6.57
C LEU A 111 -3.56 11.74 5.50
N ASN A 112 -2.57 12.31 4.84
CA ASN A 112 -2.73 12.94 3.54
C ASN A 112 -2.41 11.94 2.43
N PHE A 113 -3.02 12.12 1.27
CA PHE A 113 -2.79 11.29 0.09
C PHE A 113 -2.40 12.14 -1.11
N SER A 114 -1.54 11.59 -1.95
CA SER A 114 -1.29 12.14 -3.28
C SER A 114 -2.56 12.05 -4.14
N MET A 115 -2.55 12.73 -5.29
CA MET A 115 -3.52 12.42 -6.35
C MET A 115 -3.46 10.93 -6.67
N PRO A 116 -4.58 10.33 -7.11
CA PRO A 116 -4.65 8.93 -7.51
C PRO A 116 -3.68 8.57 -8.63
N TYR A 117 -3.02 7.41 -8.50
CA TYR A 117 -2.05 6.93 -9.50
C TYR A 117 -2.43 5.57 -10.12
N ALA A 118 -3.38 4.85 -9.52
CA ALA A 118 -3.94 3.61 -10.04
C ALA A 118 -5.37 3.38 -9.54
N GLU A 119 -6.14 2.53 -10.24
CA GLU A 119 -7.46 2.08 -9.80
C GLU A 119 -7.34 0.99 -8.73
N ALA A 120 -8.21 1.04 -7.72
CA ALA A 120 -8.23 0.18 -6.54
C ALA A 120 -9.58 -0.46 -6.26
N THR A 121 -10.52 -0.42 -7.22
CA THR A 121 -11.87 -0.96 -7.02
C THR A 121 -11.82 -2.45 -6.72
N ASN A 122 -12.40 -2.84 -5.57
CA ASN A 122 -12.40 -4.24 -5.15
C ASN A 122 -13.46 -5.04 -5.90
N VAL A 123 -13.09 -6.27 -6.22
CA VAL A 123 -13.96 -7.28 -6.83
C VAL A 123 -13.73 -8.63 -6.15
N ILE A 124 -14.57 -9.60 -6.47
CA ILE A 124 -14.47 -10.97 -5.95
C ILE A 124 -13.71 -11.81 -6.96
N LEU A 125 -12.60 -12.43 -6.55
CA LEU A 125 -11.89 -13.46 -7.30
C LEU A 125 -12.40 -14.84 -6.90
N ILE A 126 -12.67 -15.68 -7.89
CA ILE A 126 -13.07 -17.08 -7.69
C ILE A 126 -12.32 -17.98 -8.66
N ARG A 127 -12.35 -19.30 -8.42
CA ARG A 127 -11.89 -20.28 -9.42
C ARG A 127 -12.76 -20.21 -10.66
N ASP A 128 -12.17 -20.32 -11.85
CA ASP A 128 -12.89 -20.23 -13.12
C ASP A 128 -13.92 -21.36 -13.31
N ASN A 129 -13.61 -22.56 -12.80
CA ASN A 129 -14.48 -23.71 -12.84
C ASN A 129 -15.62 -23.72 -11.79
N ASP A 130 -15.69 -22.72 -10.92
CA ASP A 130 -16.80 -22.62 -9.94
C ASP A 130 -18.04 -22.02 -10.60
N THR A 131 -19.00 -22.86 -10.93
CA THR A 131 -20.28 -22.46 -11.54
C THR A 131 -21.33 -22.00 -10.53
N SER A 132 -21.06 -22.12 -9.24
CA SER A 132 -22.00 -21.77 -8.16
C SER A 132 -22.03 -20.27 -7.82
N ILE A 133 -21.00 -19.51 -8.23
CA ILE A 133 -20.88 -18.07 -8.01
C ILE A 133 -20.94 -17.36 -9.36
N LYS A 134 -22.07 -16.71 -9.67
CA LYS A 134 -22.30 -15.99 -10.93
C LYS A 134 -22.39 -14.50 -10.74
N VAL A 135 -22.92 -14.06 -9.60
CA VAL A 135 -23.06 -12.68 -9.18
C VAL A 135 -22.49 -12.50 -7.78
N ALA A 136 -22.25 -11.27 -7.36
CA ALA A 136 -21.64 -10.99 -6.05
C ALA A 136 -22.40 -11.61 -4.88
N GLU A 137 -23.73 -11.59 -4.93
CA GLU A 137 -24.58 -12.13 -3.87
C GLU A 137 -24.50 -13.66 -3.69
N ASP A 138 -23.91 -14.38 -4.65
CA ASP A 138 -23.76 -15.85 -4.55
C ASP A 138 -22.63 -16.25 -3.58
N ILE A 139 -21.84 -15.29 -3.07
CA ILE A 139 -20.87 -15.58 -2.01
C ILE A 139 -21.52 -15.69 -0.62
N ALA A 140 -22.83 -15.45 -0.50
CA ALA A 140 -23.59 -15.75 0.71
C ALA A 140 -23.47 -17.25 1.04
N GLY A 141 -23.13 -17.58 2.28
CA GLY A 141 -22.87 -18.95 2.73
C GLY A 141 -21.58 -19.59 2.21
N LYS A 142 -20.70 -18.82 1.52
CA LYS A 142 -19.39 -19.27 1.05
C LYS A 142 -18.27 -18.93 2.04
N ARG A 143 -17.12 -19.57 1.84
CA ARG A 143 -15.87 -19.26 2.56
C ARG A 143 -15.16 -18.13 1.82
N VAL A 144 -15.01 -16.98 2.47
CA VAL A 144 -14.44 -15.77 1.86
C VAL A 144 -13.14 -15.39 2.54
N GLY A 145 -12.15 -14.95 1.77
CA GLY A 145 -10.87 -14.50 2.27
C GLY A 145 -10.53 -13.07 1.85
N ALA A 146 -9.77 -12.38 2.69
CA ALA A 146 -9.15 -11.09 2.37
C ALA A 146 -7.87 -10.92 3.19
N GLN A 147 -7.05 -9.93 2.81
CA GLN A 147 -5.89 -9.57 3.64
C GLN A 147 -6.34 -8.71 4.82
N LEU A 148 -5.81 -9.01 6.00
CA LEU A 148 -6.08 -8.31 7.26
C LEU A 148 -5.84 -6.79 7.12
N SER A 149 -6.78 -5.98 7.57
CA SER A 149 -6.72 -4.49 7.54
C SER A 149 -6.61 -3.87 6.14
N SER A 150 -6.81 -4.65 5.07
CA SER A 150 -6.87 -4.12 3.70
C SER A 150 -8.20 -3.44 3.40
N ALA A 151 -8.28 -2.71 2.28
CA ALA A 151 -9.56 -2.22 1.78
C ALA A 151 -10.49 -3.37 1.36
N GLY A 152 -9.92 -4.48 0.86
CA GLY A 152 -10.66 -5.71 0.55
C GLY A 152 -11.34 -6.32 1.78
N ASP A 153 -10.65 -6.36 2.93
CA ASP A 153 -11.24 -6.78 4.20
C ASP A 153 -12.45 -5.91 4.58
N LYS A 154 -12.29 -4.58 4.54
CA LYS A 154 -13.38 -3.65 4.85
C LYS A 154 -14.58 -3.84 3.92
N VAL A 155 -14.33 -3.90 2.61
CA VAL A 155 -15.39 -4.10 1.59
C VAL A 155 -16.08 -5.45 1.77
N ALA A 156 -15.33 -6.54 2.04
CA ALA A 156 -15.89 -7.86 2.28
C ALA A 156 -16.82 -7.87 3.49
N LYS A 157 -16.44 -7.25 4.61
CA LYS A 157 -17.27 -7.13 5.81
C LYS A 157 -18.53 -6.31 5.56
N GLN A 158 -18.42 -5.17 4.88
CA GLN A 158 -19.56 -4.34 4.51
C GLN A 158 -20.55 -5.09 3.61
N PHE A 159 -20.02 -5.87 2.66
CA PHE A 159 -20.85 -6.66 1.77
C PHE A 159 -21.56 -7.81 2.51
N GLU A 160 -20.90 -8.46 3.46
CA GLU A 160 -21.53 -9.46 4.31
C GLU A 160 -22.73 -8.88 5.10
N GLU A 161 -22.56 -7.68 5.68
CA GLU A 161 -23.67 -6.99 6.36
C GLU A 161 -24.81 -6.63 5.39
N ALA A 162 -24.49 -6.22 4.17
CA ALA A 162 -25.49 -5.96 3.14
C ALA A 162 -26.25 -7.24 2.72
N LEU A 163 -25.57 -8.39 2.65
CA LEU A 163 -26.23 -9.69 2.42
C LEU A 163 -27.20 -10.04 3.55
N LYS A 164 -26.77 -9.90 4.81
CA LYS A 164 -27.61 -10.14 5.98
C LYS A 164 -28.84 -9.21 6.01
N ALA A 165 -28.66 -7.94 5.68
CA ALA A 165 -29.75 -6.97 5.58
C ALA A 165 -30.79 -7.31 4.50
N LYS A 166 -30.38 -8.04 3.44
CA LYS A 166 -31.24 -8.60 2.39
C LYS A 166 -31.85 -9.96 2.77
N GLY A 167 -31.67 -10.44 4.01
CA GLY A 167 -32.17 -11.74 4.47
C GLY A 167 -31.39 -12.95 3.94
N LYS A 168 -30.20 -12.73 3.34
CA LYS A 168 -29.31 -13.82 2.94
C LYS A 168 -28.41 -14.26 4.11
N PRO A 169 -27.87 -15.47 4.11
CA PRO A 169 -26.85 -15.85 5.09
C PRO A 169 -25.59 -14.98 4.91
N GLY A 170 -24.87 -14.75 6.00
CA GLY A 170 -23.51 -14.25 5.95
C GLY A 170 -22.56 -15.26 5.31
N TYR A 171 -21.27 -15.04 5.42
CA TYR A 171 -20.26 -16.02 5.00
C TYR A 171 -20.32 -17.26 5.90
N SER A 172 -20.03 -18.45 5.34
CA SER A 172 -19.91 -19.66 6.16
C SER A 172 -18.62 -19.68 6.96
N ASP A 173 -17.57 -19.01 6.42
CA ASP A 173 -16.31 -18.76 7.07
C ASP A 173 -15.70 -17.49 6.48
N TYR A 174 -15.02 -16.69 7.33
CA TYR A 174 -14.32 -15.49 6.89
C TYR A 174 -12.87 -15.53 7.38
N LYS A 175 -11.95 -15.77 6.45
CA LYS A 175 -10.55 -15.96 6.76
C LYS A 175 -9.72 -14.73 6.38
N LEU A 176 -8.97 -14.22 7.35
CA LEU A 176 -8.01 -13.15 7.17
C LEU A 176 -6.59 -13.71 7.03
N TYR A 177 -5.84 -13.15 6.10
CA TYR A 177 -4.48 -13.52 5.78
C TYR A 177 -3.54 -12.35 6.04
N ASP A 178 -2.30 -12.64 6.40
CA ASP A 178 -1.29 -11.59 6.52
C ASP A 178 -0.91 -11.06 5.13
N HIS A 179 -0.83 -11.94 4.11
CA HIS A 179 -0.54 -11.57 2.73
C HIS A 179 -1.53 -12.18 1.72
N TYR A 180 -1.85 -11.44 0.65
CA TYR A 180 -2.73 -11.94 -0.41
C TYR A 180 -2.28 -13.23 -1.11
N PRO A 181 -0.98 -13.47 -1.37
CA PRO A 181 -0.53 -14.75 -1.95
C PRO A 181 -1.02 -15.98 -1.18
N GLU A 182 -1.12 -15.92 0.14
CA GLU A 182 -1.65 -17.01 0.96
C GLU A 182 -3.14 -17.26 0.70
N ALA A 183 -3.93 -16.19 0.55
CA ALA A 183 -5.35 -16.29 0.19
C ALA A 183 -5.54 -16.94 -1.20
N TYR A 184 -4.67 -16.60 -2.18
CA TYR A 184 -4.73 -17.20 -3.52
C TYR A 184 -4.35 -18.69 -3.51
N VAL A 185 -3.40 -19.09 -2.67
CA VAL A 185 -3.08 -20.51 -2.46
C VAL A 185 -4.27 -21.26 -1.88
N ASP A 186 -4.94 -20.71 -0.88
CA ASP A 186 -6.12 -21.33 -0.26
C ASP A 186 -7.32 -21.38 -1.23
N LEU A 187 -7.51 -20.33 -2.06
CA LEU A 187 -8.52 -20.34 -3.12
C LEU A 187 -8.24 -21.45 -4.15
N THR A 188 -6.98 -21.57 -4.59
CA THR A 188 -6.56 -22.62 -5.54
C THR A 188 -6.81 -24.01 -4.99
N ASN A 189 -6.51 -24.24 -3.71
CA ASN A 189 -6.64 -25.52 -3.03
C ASN A 189 -8.05 -25.80 -2.50
N ASN A 190 -9.03 -25.00 -2.91
CA ASN A 190 -10.44 -25.15 -2.49
C ASN A 190 -10.65 -25.09 -0.95
N ARG A 191 -9.80 -24.37 -0.23
CA ARG A 191 -9.95 -24.14 1.21
C ARG A 191 -10.85 -22.93 1.48
N ILE A 192 -10.88 -21.96 0.55
CA ILE A 192 -11.87 -20.88 0.47
C ILE A 192 -12.47 -20.83 -0.92
N ASP A 193 -13.59 -20.13 -1.08
CA ASP A 193 -14.37 -20.08 -2.31
C ASP A 193 -14.19 -18.76 -3.05
N ALA A 194 -13.86 -17.69 -2.34
CA ALA A 194 -13.70 -16.35 -2.90
C ALA A 194 -12.60 -15.55 -2.16
N VAL A 195 -11.95 -14.64 -2.88
CA VAL A 195 -11.02 -13.63 -2.33
C VAL A 195 -11.47 -12.25 -2.78
N VAL A 196 -11.48 -11.27 -1.87
CA VAL A 196 -11.80 -9.87 -2.19
C VAL A 196 -10.51 -9.06 -2.29
N ASN A 197 -10.22 -8.52 -3.48
CA ASN A 197 -9.06 -7.65 -3.71
C ASN A 197 -9.31 -6.72 -4.91
N SER A 198 -8.37 -5.78 -5.16
CA SER A 198 -8.45 -4.82 -6.25
C SER A 198 -8.41 -5.49 -7.63
N LEU A 199 -9.25 -5.02 -8.55
CA LEU A 199 -9.31 -5.53 -9.92
C LEU A 199 -7.96 -5.38 -10.65
N SER A 200 -7.24 -4.28 -10.44
CA SER A 200 -5.97 -4.02 -11.10
C SER A 200 -4.92 -5.11 -10.79
N THR A 201 -4.82 -5.54 -9.54
CA THR A 201 -3.96 -6.68 -9.12
C THR A 201 -4.45 -8.00 -9.71
N LEU A 202 -5.74 -8.28 -9.58
CA LEU A 202 -6.32 -9.54 -10.00
C LEU A 202 -6.29 -9.74 -11.53
N ALA A 203 -6.41 -8.66 -12.31
CA ALA A 203 -6.31 -8.71 -13.76
C ALA A 203 -4.93 -9.21 -14.24
N VAL A 204 -3.84 -8.76 -13.58
CA VAL A 204 -2.49 -9.23 -13.87
C VAL A 204 -2.35 -10.72 -13.55
N MET A 205 -2.82 -11.13 -12.37
CA MET A 205 -2.78 -12.54 -11.96
C MET A 205 -3.57 -13.45 -12.91
N MET A 206 -4.76 -13.03 -13.35
CA MET A 206 -5.57 -13.80 -14.32
C MET A 206 -4.90 -13.89 -15.68
N LYS A 207 -4.20 -12.82 -16.12
CA LYS A 207 -3.42 -12.81 -17.36
C LYS A 207 -2.24 -13.78 -17.31
N GLU A 208 -1.58 -13.89 -16.16
CA GLU A 208 -0.45 -14.80 -15.94
C GLU A 208 -0.91 -16.27 -15.78
N GLN A 209 -2.16 -16.48 -15.35
CA GLN A 209 -2.74 -17.80 -15.10
C GLN A 209 -4.09 -17.97 -15.82
N PRO A 210 -4.11 -17.98 -17.16
CA PRO A 210 -5.34 -18.00 -17.93
C PRO A 210 -6.16 -19.26 -17.65
N GLY A 211 -7.49 -19.11 -17.53
CA GLY A 211 -8.43 -20.19 -17.26
C GLY A 211 -8.43 -20.73 -15.83
N LYS A 212 -7.65 -20.17 -14.93
CA LYS A 212 -7.60 -20.62 -13.53
C LYS A 212 -8.58 -19.86 -12.63
N TYR A 213 -8.76 -18.57 -12.90
CA TYR A 213 -9.57 -17.68 -12.10
C TYR A 213 -10.41 -16.77 -12.99
N ARG A 214 -11.49 -16.27 -12.40
CA ARG A 214 -12.29 -15.18 -12.94
C ARG A 214 -12.75 -14.25 -11.82
N THR A 215 -13.20 -13.06 -12.18
CA THR A 215 -13.73 -12.10 -11.22
C THR A 215 -15.24 -11.97 -11.35
N VAL A 216 -15.88 -11.65 -10.22
CA VAL A 216 -17.27 -11.22 -10.14
C VAL A 216 -17.29 -9.84 -9.50
N GLY A 217 -17.95 -8.89 -10.17
CA GLY A 217 -18.09 -7.49 -9.72
C GLY A 217 -19.32 -7.25 -8.84
N GLY A 218 -19.55 -5.97 -8.50
CA GLY A 218 -20.75 -5.54 -7.79
C GLY A 218 -20.68 -5.65 -6.27
N ILE A 219 -19.47 -5.76 -5.70
CA ILE A 219 -19.26 -5.78 -4.24
C ILE A 219 -19.03 -4.36 -3.67
N GLN A 220 -18.75 -3.38 -4.52
CA GLN A 220 -18.44 -2.01 -4.14
C GLN A 220 -19.11 -1.04 -5.13
N ASP A 221 -19.80 -0.02 -4.61
CA ASP A 221 -20.54 0.95 -5.43
C ASP A 221 -19.64 2.08 -5.95
N LEU A 222 -18.71 2.56 -5.11
CA LEU A 222 -17.82 3.66 -5.46
C LEU A 222 -16.51 3.14 -6.08
N LYS A 223 -16.04 3.84 -7.10
CA LYS A 223 -14.67 3.63 -7.60
C LYS A 223 -13.68 3.97 -6.50
N ALA A 224 -12.69 3.11 -6.34
CA ALA A 224 -11.58 3.31 -5.42
C ALA A 224 -10.28 3.54 -6.18
N TYR A 225 -9.34 4.23 -5.54
CA TYR A 225 -8.04 4.56 -6.12
C TYR A 225 -6.92 4.36 -5.12
N PHE A 226 -5.75 4.03 -5.60
CA PHE A 226 -4.52 4.06 -4.81
C PHE A 226 -3.90 5.45 -4.83
N GLY A 227 -3.39 5.84 -3.66
CA GLY A 227 -2.62 7.06 -3.46
C GLY A 227 -1.40 6.78 -2.60
N MET A 228 -0.33 7.54 -2.82
CA MET A 228 0.82 7.57 -1.95
C MET A 228 0.44 8.29 -0.65
N ALA A 229 0.79 7.73 0.51
CA ALA A 229 0.30 8.22 1.80
C ALA A 229 1.39 8.92 2.61
N PHE A 230 1.01 10.01 3.28
CA PHE A 230 1.88 10.92 4.02
C PHE A 230 1.30 11.23 5.40
N ARG A 231 2.16 11.56 6.36
CA ARG A 231 1.71 12.18 7.61
C ARG A 231 1.07 13.53 7.32
N LYS A 232 0.20 14.00 8.20
CA LYS A 232 -0.53 15.27 8.01
C LYS A 232 0.40 16.50 7.93
N GLU A 233 1.53 16.45 8.61
CA GLU A 233 2.53 17.51 8.63
C GLU A 233 3.43 17.59 7.39
N ASP A 234 3.57 16.50 6.61
CA ASP A 234 4.50 16.41 5.47
C ASP A 234 3.93 17.05 4.18
N THR A 235 3.42 18.27 4.29
CA THR A 235 2.70 18.95 3.19
C THR A 235 3.60 19.37 2.04
N ASP A 236 4.86 19.74 2.31
CA ASP A 236 5.85 20.10 1.30
C ASP A 236 6.25 18.89 0.44
N PHE A 237 6.41 17.73 1.08
CA PHE A 237 6.71 16.50 0.37
C PHE A 237 5.50 16.01 -0.46
N LEU A 238 4.29 16.09 0.09
CA LEU A 238 3.05 15.81 -0.64
C LEU A 238 2.91 16.72 -1.88
N GLN A 239 3.19 18.02 -1.73
CA GLN A 239 3.11 18.95 -2.85
C GLN A 239 4.09 18.54 -3.96
N PHE A 240 5.36 18.28 -3.61
CA PHE A 240 6.36 17.80 -4.56
C PHE A 240 5.87 16.54 -5.30
N VAL A 241 5.36 15.54 -4.57
CA VAL A 241 4.87 14.28 -5.17
C VAL A 241 3.69 14.54 -6.12
N ASN A 242 2.76 15.41 -5.76
CA ASN A 242 1.65 15.78 -6.65
C ASN A 242 2.13 16.47 -7.93
N GLU A 243 3.12 17.35 -7.84
CA GLU A 243 3.76 17.96 -9.02
C GLU A 243 4.41 16.92 -9.91
N GLN A 244 5.11 15.92 -9.33
CA GLN A 244 5.72 14.84 -10.10
C GLN A 244 4.67 13.94 -10.75
N PHE A 245 3.60 13.56 -10.06
CA PHE A 245 2.50 12.81 -10.69
C PHE A 245 1.84 13.58 -11.83
N ALA A 246 1.63 14.88 -11.67
CA ALA A 246 1.08 15.72 -12.74
C ALA A 246 2.03 15.74 -13.97
N GLU A 247 3.34 15.81 -13.76
CA GLU A 247 4.34 15.72 -14.83
C GLU A 247 4.32 14.35 -15.51
N LEU A 248 4.30 13.24 -14.74
CA LEU A 248 4.24 11.88 -15.27
C LEU A 248 2.96 11.64 -16.09
N LYS A 249 1.81 12.18 -15.66
CA LYS A 249 0.56 12.12 -16.42
C LYS A 249 0.67 12.93 -17.71
N LYS A 250 1.12 14.18 -17.64
CA LYS A 250 1.24 15.09 -18.80
C LYS A 250 2.22 14.58 -19.86
N SER A 251 3.33 14.01 -19.46
CA SER A 251 4.34 13.45 -20.36
C SER A 251 3.96 12.08 -20.94
N GLY A 252 2.92 11.43 -20.41
CA GLY A 252 2.53 10.07 -20.76
C GLY A 252 3.42 8.98 -20.11
N GLU A 253 4.38 9.36 -19.27
CA GLU A 253 5.24 8.39 -18.57
C GLU A 253 4.43 7.49 -17.63
N LEU A 254 3.45 8.03 -16.90
CA LEU A 254 2.60 7.21 -16.03
C LEU A 254 1.86 6.13 -16.83
N ALA A 255 1.32 6.49 -18.01
CA ALA A 255 0.66 5.55 -18.92
C ALA A 255 1.63 4.44 -19.40
N LYS A 256 2.89 4.79 -19.71
CA LYS A 256 3.91 3.80 -20.07
C LYS A 256 4.22 2.84 -18.93
N LEU A 257 4.33 3.33 -17.70
CA LEU A 257 4.52 2.48 -16.52
C LEU A 257 3.30 1.57 -16.30
N GLN A 258 2.07 2.08 -16.47
CA GLN A 258 0.86 1.28 -16.38
C GLN A 258 0.85 0.17 -17.44
N VAL A 259 1.16 0.49 -18.70
CA VAL A 259 1.24 -0.53 -19.75
C VAL A 259 2.34 -1.57 -19.46
N LYS A 260 3.50 -1.14 -18.95
CA LYS A 260 4.60 -2.05 -18.56
C LYS A 260 4.14 -3.08 -17.54
N TRP A 261 3.41 -2.67 -16.50
CA TRP A 261 3.11 -3.51 -15.35
C TRP A 261 1.73 -4.19 -15.42
N PHE A 262 0.74 -3.52 -16.01
CA PHE A 262 -0.64 -4.03 -16.08
C PHE A 262 -1.06 -4.46 -17.51
N GLY A 263 -0.31 -4.03 -18.52
CA GLY A 263 -0.64 -4.30 -19.93
C GLY A 263 -1.70 -3.35 -20.51
N SER A 264 -2.20 -2.40 -19.73
CA SER A 264 -3.18 -1.39 -20.14
C SER A 264 -3.01 -0.13 -19.31
N THR A 265 -3.61 0.98 -19.77
CA THR A 265 -3.67 2.23 -19.01
C THR A 265 -4.86 2.25 -18.07
N MET A 266 -4.77 3.04 -17.00
CA MET A 266 -5.84 3.33 -16.05
C MET A 266 -6.08 4.82 -15.99
N GLU A 267 -7.35 5.23 -16.10
CA GLU A 267 -7.73 6.63 -15.90
C GLU A 267 -7.84 6.92 -14.40
N THR A 268 -7.13 7.93 -13.94
CA THR A 268 -7.15 8.35 -12.54
C THR A 268 -7.39 9.85 -12.43
N PRO A 269 -8.18 10.31 -11.43
CA PRO A 269 -8.41 11.72 -11.17
C PRO A 269 -7.11 12.49 -10.91
N ASN A 270 -7.12 13.81 -11.14
CA ASN A 270 -5.98 14.69 -10.87
C ASN A 270 -5.97 15.22 -9.41
N GLN A 271 -6.93 14.81 -8.62
CA GLN A 271 -7.02 15.12 -7.20
C GLN A 271 -7.74 13.98 -6.47
N VAL A 272 -7.58 13.91 -5.17
CA VAL A 272 -8.34 12.96 -4.34
C VAL A 272 -9.83 13.24 -4.50
N PRO A 273 -10.66 12.23 -4.86
CA PRO A 273 -12.11 12.41 -4.99
C PRO A 273 -12.75 12.86 -3.67
N ALA A 274 -13.82 13.63 -3.75
CA ALA A 274 -14.59 14.04 -2.58
C ALA A 274 -15.35 12.85 -1.95
N ASP A 275 -15.84 11.94 -2.79
CA ASP A 275 -16.55 10.73 -2.37
C ASP A 275 -15.55 9.57 -2.27
N LEU A 276 -15.20 9.19 -1.04
CA LEU A 276 -14.27 8.11 -0.73
C LEU A 276 -15.02 6.91 -0.14
N PRO A 277 -14.60 5.68 -0.48
CA PRO A 277 -15.16 4.45 0.09
C PRO A 277 -14.85 4.25 1.57
#